data_a89f1714954eaffb46d71e677f6d3067
#
_entry.id   a89f1714954eaffb46d71e677f6d3067
#
_cell.length_a   1.000
_cell.length_b   1.000
_cell.length_c   1.000
_cell.angle_alpha   90.00
_cell.angle_beta   90.00
_cell.angle_gamma   90.00
#
_symmetry.space_group_name_H-M   'P 1'
#
loop_
_entity.id
_entity.type
_entity.pdbx_description
1 polymer ?
#
loop_
_entity_poly.entity_id
_entity_poly.type
_entity_poly.pdbx_seq_one_letter_code
_entity_poly.pdbx_strand_id
1 'polypeptide(L)'
;KDTPNFIANRVGIAGMLATIKEAETFGLSYDVVDDLTGKKLGRASSGTFRTADVVGLDTMAHVIKTLQDNLADDPFFPSYGTPPVLAKLIEQGALGQKSGAGFYKKVGKDILRLDPAKADYVPAGGKADEIVNRMLKKKPEERLKLLRESTNPQAQFLWAILRDSFHYAAVHLAEIAECARDVDFAMRWGFGTSQG
;
A
#
# COMPACT_ATOMS: atom_id res chain seq x y z
N LYS A 1 11.25 -8.69 18.57
CA LYS A 1 12.14 -7.63 19.05
C LYS A 1 11.39 -6.31 19.06
N ASP A 2 11.84 -5.37 19.89
CA ASP A 2 11.30 -4.01 19.89
C ASP A 2 11.86 -3.21 18.70
N THR A 3 10.99 -2.47 18.01
CA THR A 3 11.37 -1.59 16.88
C THR A 3 10.39 -0.42 16.81
N PRO A 4 10.82 0.78 16.35
CA PRO A 4 9.90 1.91 16.13
C PRO A 4 8.68 1.50 15.30
N ASN A 5 7.49 1.84 15.80
CA ASN A 5 6.20 1.49 15.21
C ASN A 5 5.86 -0.01 15.21
N PHE A 6 6.57 -0.86 15.93
CA PHE A 6 6.43 -2.31 15.90
C PHE A 6 6.68 -2.91 14.50
N ILE A 7 6.83 -4.24 14.40
CA ILE A 7 7.12 -4.93 13.14
C ILE A 7 6.05 -4.64 12.07
N ALA A 8 4.78 -4.79 12.44
CA ALA A 8 3.68 -4.70 11.49
C ALA A 8 3.55 -3.30 10.86
N ASN A 9 3.58 -2.25 11.67
CA ASN A 9 3.51 -0.87 11.14
C ASN A 9 4.76 -0.50 10.36
N ARG A 10 5.94 -0.92 10.81
CA ARG A 10 7.20 -0.64 10.11
C ARG A 10 7.19 -1.25 8.70
N VAL A 11 6.92 -2.55 8.59
CA VAL A 11 6.85 -3.25 7.30
C VAL A 11 5.64 -2.80 6.47
N GLY A 12 4.48 -2.65 7.13
CA GLY A 12 3.24 -2.27 6.46
C GLY A 12 3.27 -0.87 5.87
N ILE A 13 3.81 0.12 6.60
CA ILE A 13 3.94 1.50 6.08
C ILE A 13 4.97 1.57 4.95
N ALA A 14 6.10 0.86 5.07
CA ALA A 14 7.06 0.75 3.98
C ALA A 14 6.39 0.17 2.71
N GLY A 15 5.56 -0.86 2.86
CA GLY A 15 4.77 -1.43 1.77
C GLY A 15 3.73 -0.47 1.20
N MET A 16 3.06 0.34 2.02
CA MET A 16 2.12 1.37 1.56
C MET A 16 2.84 2.48 0.78
N LEU A 17 3.97 2.96 1.26
CA LEU A 17 4.78 3.96 0.57
C LEU A 17 5.28 3.44 -0.79
N ALA A 18 5.75 2.19 -0.85
CA ALA A 18 6.11 1.54 -2.10
C ALA A 18 4.90 1.44 -3.05
N THR A 19 3.72 1.09 -2.53
CA THR A 19 2.48 1.00 -3.33
C THR A 19 2.09 2.35 -3.94
N ILE A 20 2.16 3.43 -3.18
CA ILE A 20 1.88 4.79 -3.67
C ILE A 20 2.85 5.17 -4.78
N LYS A 21 4.15 4.98 -4.55
CA LYS A 21 5.21 5.28 -5.52
C LYS A 21 5.05 4.48 -6.81
N GLU A 22 4.84 3.18 -6.70
CA GLU A 22 4.71 2.31 -7.88
C GLU A 22 3.40 2.54 -8.63
N ALA A 23 2.31 2.92 -7.95
CA ALA A 23 1.07 3.33 -8.60
C ALA A 23 1.27 4.55 -9.50
N GLU A 24 2.04 5.54 -9.04
CA GLU A 24 2.44 6.70 -9.86
C GLU A 24 3.34 6.29 -11.02
N THR A 25 4.34 5.45 -10.78
CA THR A 25 5.30 4.96 -11.78
C THR A 25 4.59 4.25 -12.95
N PHE A 26 3.60 3.41 -12.65
CA PHE A 26 2.84 2.67 -13.65
C PHE A 26 1.56 3.39 -14.12
N GLY A 27 1.29 4.59 -13.63
CA GLY A 27 0.12 5.40 -14.03
C GLY A 27 -1.23 4.75 -13.70
N LEU A 28 -1.30 4.00 -12.59
CA LEU A 28 -2.51 3.29 -12.18
C LEU A 28 -3.39 4.18 -11.30
N SER A 29 -4.70 4.15 -11.55
CA SER A 29 -5.68 4.84 -10.70
C SER A 29 -5.87 4.12 -9.36
N TYR A 30 -6.25 4.87 -8.33
CA TYR A 30 -6.36 4.35 -6.95
C TYR A 30 -7.38 3.22 -6.79
N ASP A 31 -8.48 3.28 -7.52
CA ASP A 31 -9.51 2.23 -7.54
C ASP A 31 -9.02 0.92 -8.18
N VAL A 32 -8.24 1.00 -9.25
CA VAL A 32 -7.57 -0.18 -9.86
C VAL A 32 -6.54 -0.76 -8.89
N VAL A 33 -5.73 0.09 -8.24
CA VAL A 33 -4.77 -0.37 -7.23
C VAL A 33 -5.47 -1.06 -6.07
N ASP A 34 -6.58 -0.53 -5.57
CA ASP A 34 -7.34 -1.17 -4.49
C ASP A 34 -7.96 -2.50 -4.91
N ASP A 35 -8.44 -2.62 -6.15
CA ASP A 35 -8.92 -3.89 -6.68
C ASP A 35 -7.79 -4.94 -6.80
N LEU A 36 -6.58 -4.52 -7.17
CA LEU A 36 -5.40 -5.38 -7.25
C LEU A 36 -4.87 -5.80 -5.88
N THR A 37 -4.81 -4.87 -4.92
CA THR A 37 -4.13 -5.06 -3.63
C THR A 37 -5.04 -5.50 -2.49
N GLY A 38 -6.32 -5.73 -2.76
CA GLY A 38 -7.30 -6.22 -1.79
C GLY A 38 -7.30 -7.74 -1.63
N LYS A 39 -8.50 -8.32 -1.61
CA LYS A 39 -8.71 -9.77 -1.43
C LYS A 39 -7.94 -10.64 -2.42
N LYS A 40 -7.74 -10.19 -3.64
CA LYS A 40 -7.02 -10.91 -4.70
C LYS A 40 -5.57 -11.20 -4.31
N LEU A 41 -4.99 -10.33 -3.49
CA LEU A 41 -3.62 -10.47 -2.97
C LEU A 41 -3.58 -10.99 -1.51
N GLY A 42 -4.73 -11.44 -0.99
CA GLY A 42 -4.82 -11.94 0.39
C GLY A 42 -4.75 -10.85 1.45
N ARG A 43 -5.15 -9.63 1.11
CA ARG A 43 -5.17 -8.45 2.02
C ARG A 43 -6.61 -8.04 2.34
N ALA A 44 -6.78 -7.02 3.16
CA ALA A 44 -8.08 -6.44 3.48
C ALA A 44 -8.86 -6.07 2.20
N SER A 45 -10.18 -6.30 2.22
CA SER A 45 -11.04 -6.06 1.04
C SER A 45 -11.07 -4.61 0.56
N SER A 46 -10.72 -3.68 1.44
CA SER A 46 -10.61 -2.25 1.15
C SER A 46 -9.40 -1.89 0.28
N GLY A 47 -8.44 -2.83 0.09
CA GLY A 47 -7.21 -2.54 -0.65
C GLY A 47 -6.26 -1.64 0.11
N THR A 48 -5.57 -0.75 -0.59
CA THR A 48 -4.54 0.14 -0.03
C THR A 48 -5.09 1.52 0.30
N PHE A 49 -5.65 2.23 -0.67
CA PHE A 49 -6.08 3.63 -0.52
C PHE A 49 -7.36 3.79 0.30
N ARG A 50 -8.33 2.90 0.14
CA ARG A 50 -9.50 2.89 1.02
C ARG A 50 -9.15 2.53 2.46
N THR A 51 -8.16 1.66 2.67
CA THR A 51 -7.64 1.37 4.01
C THR A 51 -7.00 2.60 4.62
N ALA A 52 -6.21 3.35 3.85
CA ALA A 52 -5.63 4.61 4.31
C ALA A 52 -6.72 5.63 4.73
N ASP A 53 -7.79 5.75 3.96
CA ASP A 53 -8.93 6.61 4.30
C ASP A 53 -9.67 6.18 5.58
N VAL A 54 -9.75 4.88 5.85
CA VAL A 54 -10.35 4.34 7.09
C VAL A 54 -9.47 4.64 8.30
N VAL A 55 -8.16 4.42 8.18
CA VAL A 55 -7.18 4.69 9.25
C VAL A 55 -7.10 6.18 9.56
N GLY A 56 -7.19 7.01 8.54
CA GLY A 56 -7.00 8.45 8.59
C GLY A 56 -5.63 8.86 8.08
N LEU A 57 -5.65 9.79 7.12
CA LEU A 57 -4.44 10.21 6.41
C LEU A 57 -3.46 10.98 7.30
N ASP A 58 -3.95 11.73 8.27
CA ASP A 58 -3.15 12.38 9.31
C ASP A 58 -2.47 11.36 10.24
N THR A 59 -3.17 10.28 10.61
CA THR A 59 -2.59 9.17 11.39
C THR A 59 -1.47 8.51 10.59
N MET A 60 -1.71 8.23 9.30
CA MET A 60 -0.69 7.66 8.42
C MET A 60 0.54 8.57 8.32
N ALA A 61 0.35 9.88 8.13
CA ALA A 61 1.45 10.84 8.08
C ALA A 61 2.24 10.89 9.40
N HIS A 62 1.56 10.77 10.55
CA HIS A 62 2.22 10.70 11.85
C HIS A 62 3.09 9.46 12.00
N VAL A 63 2.61 8.30 11.55
CA VAL A 63 3.38 7.05 11.55
C VAL A 63 4.61 7.16 10.63
N ILE A 64 4.46 7.74 9.44
CA ILE A 64 5.58 8.01 8.53
C ILE A 64 6.62 8.92 9.21
N LYS A 65 6.16 10.00 9.85
CA LYS A 65 7.05 10.91 10.58
C LYS A 65 7.79 10.20 11.71
N THR A 66 7.13 9.31 12.43
CA THR A 66 7.78 8.51 13.48
C THR A 66 8.91 7.65 12.91
N LEU A 67 8.75 7.06 11.71
CA LEU A 67 9.84 6.35 11.03
C LEU A 67 11.00 7.28 10.67
N GLN A 68 10.71 8.45 10.12
CA GLN A 68 11.74 9.44 9.80
C GLN A 68 12.54 9.89 11.04
N ASP A 69 11.84 10.19 12.13
CA ASP A 69 12.47 10.72 13.35
C ASP A 69 13.33 9.68 14.08
N ASN A 70 13.02 8.38 13.94
CA ASN A 70 13.68 7.31 14.68
C ASN A 70 14.60 6.40 13.85
N LEU A 71 14.58 6.51 12.53
CA LEU A 71 15.32 5.62 11.61
C LEU A 71 16.20 6.42 10.64
N ALA A 72 16.91 7.43 11.13
CA ALA A 72 17.77 8.29 10.32
C ALA A 72 18.90 7.53 9.60
N ASP A 73 19.39 6.46 10.21
CA ASP A 73 20.46 5.62 9.68
C ASP A 73 19.97 4.42 8.86
N ASP A 74 18.65 4.32 8.65
CA ASP A 74 18.05 3.23 7.90
C ASP A 74 18.37 3.36 6.40
N PRO A 75 18.78 2.27 5.71
CA PRO A 75 19.03 2.30 4.26
C PRO A 75 17.84 2.77 3.43
N PHE A 76 16.61 2.61 3.95
CA PHE A 76 15.37 3.05 3.31
C PHE A 76 14.91 4.44 3.75
N PHE A 77 15.70 5.16 4.57
CA PHE A 77 15.35 6.49 5.06
C PHE A 77 14.86 7.44 3.96
N PRO A 78 15.47 7.51 2.76
CA PRO A 78 14.99 8.34 1.67
C PRO A 78 13.55 8.00 1.21
N SER A 79 13.07 6.80 1.50
CA SER A 79 11.73 6.32 1.14
C SER A 79 10.65 6.65 2.18
N TYR A 80 11.03 7.12 3.37
CA TYR A 80 10.10 7.48 4.45
C TYR A 80 9.52 8.91 4.32
N GLY A 81 9.66 9.53 3.17
CA GLY A 81 9.04 10.84 2.90
C GLY A 81 7.51 10.74 2.83
N THR A 82 6.81 11.74 3.36
CA THR A 82 5.36 11.86 3.15
C THR A 82 5.09 12.08 1.65
N PRO A 83 4.34 11.19 0.97
CA PRO A 83 4.03 11.38 -0.45
C PRO A 83 3.35 12.74 -0.70
N PRO A 84 3.69 13.46 -1.79
CA PRO A 84 3.10 14.77 -2.08
C PRO A 84 1.56 14.76 -2.13
N VAL A 85 0.96 13.72 -2.68
CA VAL A 85 -0.51 13.56 -2.73
C VAL A 85 -1.11 13.48 -1.32
N LEU A 86 -0.45 12.76 -0.41
CA LEU A 86 -0.90 12.63 0.98
C LEU A 86 -0.79 13.98 1.72
N ALA A 87 0.33 14.67 1.58
CA ALA A 87 0.53 15.99 2.16
C ALA A 87 -0.53 16.98 1.68
N LYS A 88 -0.82 17.02 0.38
CA LYS A 88 -1.83 17.88 -0.21
C LYS A 88 -3.25 17.58 0.30
N LEU A 89 -3.62 16.32 0.41
CA LEU A 89 -4.92 15.94 0.98
C LEU A 89 -5.06 16.40 2.42
N ILE A 90 -4.04 16.22 3.25
CA ILE A 90 -4.04 16.68 4.66
C ILE A 90 -4.16 18.19 4.74
N GLU A 91 -3.41 18.94 3.93
CA GLU A 91 -3.47 20.41 3.86
C GLU A 91 -4.87 20.91 3.51
N GLN A 92 -5.58 20.19 2.64
CA GLN A 92 -6.96 20.49 2.26
C GLN A 92 -8.01 20.04 3.29
N GLY A 93 -7.60 19.42 4.39
CA GLY A 93 -8.51 18.86 5.39
C GLY A 93 -9.21 17.56 4.95
N ALA A 94 -8.76 16.94 3.85
CA ALA A 94 -9.26 15.66 3.36
C ALA A 94 -8.51 14.52 4.07
N LEU A 95 -8.99 14.16 5.27
CA LEU A 95 -8.31 13.24 6.18
C LEU A 95 -8.83 11.79 6.08
N GLY A 96 -9.61 11.48 5.07
CA GLY A 96 -10.25 10.18 4.87
C GLY A 96 -11.71 10.17 5.30
N GLN A 97 -12.22 9.00 5.69
CA GLN A 97 -13.65 8.83 6.00
C GLN A 97 -14.15 9.77 7.11
N LYS A 98 -13.35 10.04 8.10
CA LYS A 98 -13.71 10.91 9.24
C LYS A 98 -14.00 12.37 8.84
N SER A 99 -13.42 12.82 7.72
CA SER A 99 -13.66 14.18 7.18
C SER A 99 -14.54 14.18 5.94
N GLY A 100 -15.03 13.01 5.51
CA GLY A 100 -15.88 12.86 4.34
C GLY A 100 -15.14 12.83 2.99
N ALA A 101 -13.85 13.05 2.98
CA ALA A 101 -13.01 12.99 1.79
C ALA A 101 -11.57 12.58 2.14
N GLY A 102 -10.92 11.88 1.23
CA GLY A 102 -9.52 11.45 1.27
C GLY A 102 -9.10 11.05 -0.13
N PHE A 103 -8.53 9.87 -0.33
CA PHE A 103 -8.34 9.29 -1.66
C PHE A 103 -9.67 9.02 -2.35
N TYR A 104 -10.72 8.80 -1.57
CA TYR A 104 -12.10 8.65 -2.04
C TYR A 104 -13.01 9.68 -1.37
N LYS A 105 -14.11 9.96 -2.07
CA LYS A 105 -15.19 10.81 -1.58
C LYS A 105 -16.52 10.20 -1.95
N LYS A 106 -17.47 10.20 -1.02
CA LYS A 106 -18.84 9.78 -1.29
C LYS A 106 -19.73 11.00 -1.51
N VAL A 107 -20.43 11.03 -2.65
CA VAL A 107 -21.41 12.07 -3.00
C VAL A 107 -22.75 11.39 -3.27
N GLY A 108 -23.68 11.52 -2.35
CA GLY A 108 -24.96 10.81 -2.43
C GLY A 108 -24.75 9.28 -2.39
N LYS A 109 -25.08 8.62 -3.50
CA LYS A 109 -24.90 7.16 -3.68
C LYS A 109 -23.57 6.83 -4.41
N ASP A 110 -22.93 7.82 -5.01
CA ASP A 110 -21.76 7.63 -5.84
C ASP A 110 -20.47 7.68 -5.03
N ILE A 111 -19.54 6.80 -5.38
CA ILE A 111 -18.18 6.81 -4.84
C ILE A 111 -17.27 7.38 -5.90
N LEU A 112 -16.57 8.45 -5.55
CA LEU A 112 -15.57 9.10 -6.38
C LEU A 112 -14.17 8.77 -5.86
N ARG A 113 -13.19 8.74 -6.75
CA ARG A 113 -11.78 8.65 -6.43
C ARG A 113 -11.04 9.93 -6.82
N LEU A 114 -10.00 10.26 -6.11
CA LEU A 114 -9.11 11.35 -6.52
C LEU A 114 -8.37 10.96 -7.81
N ASP A 115 -8.36 11.90 -8.76
CA ASP A 115 -7.46 11.88 -9.91
C ASP A 115 -6.36 12.93 -9.66
N PRO A 116 -5.13 12.51 -9.32
CA PRO A 116 -4.08 13.45 -8.96
C PRO A 116 -3.65 14.35 -10.13
N ALA A 117 -3.81 13.89 -11.38
CA ALA A 117 -3.48 14.69 -12.56
C ALA A 117 -4.47 15.84 -12.76
N LYS A 118 -5.74 15.62 -12.42
CA LYS A 118 -6.79 16.65 -12.50
C LYS A 118 -6.94 17.44 -11.22
N ALA A 119 -6.34 16.98 -10.12
CA ALA A 119 -6.56 17.50 -8.77
C ALA A 119 -8.06 17.57 -8.38
N ASP A 120 -8.85 16.62 -8.86
CA ASP A 120 -10.30 16.56 -8.67
C ASP A 120 -10.77 15.11 -8.52
N TYR A 121 -12.01 14.95 -8.03
CA TYR A 121 -12.63 13.65 -7.85
C TYR A 121 -13.40 13.24 -9.10
N VAL A 122 -13.19 12.00 -9.53
CA VAL A 122 -13.85 11.39 -10.69
C VAL A 122 -14.54 10.09 -10.27
N PRO A 123 -15.54 9.58 -11.02
CA PRO A 123 -16.19 8.33 -10.68
C PRO A 123 -15.20 7.19 -10.49
N ALA A 124 -15.32 6.47 -9.36
CA ALA A 124 -14.60 5.25 -9.10
C ALA A 124 -15.27 4.06 -9.80
N GLY A 125 -14.58 2.93 -9.90
CA GLY A 125 -15.11 1.68 -10.47
C GLY A 125 -14.11 0.98 -11.38
N GLY A 126 -12.87 1.48 -11.46
CA GLY A 126 -11.78 0.82 -12.16
C GLY A 126 -11.51 -0.58 -11.58
N LYS A 127 -11.19 -1.52 -12.45
CA LYS A 127 -10.93 -2.92 -12.12
C LYS A 127 -9.63 -3.39 -12.74
N ALA A 128 -9.06 -4.43 -12.13
CA ALA A 128 -7.91 -5.12 -12.66
C ALA A 128 -8.22 -5.76 -14.02
N ASP A 129 -7.22 -5.79 -14.90
CA ASP A 129 -7.30 -6.48 -16.18
C ASP A 129 -7.58 -7.98 -15.98
N GLU A 130 -8.39 -8.57 -16.85
CA GLU A 130 -8.77 -9.97 -16.72
C GLU A 130 -7.56 -10.92 -16.78
N ILE A 131 -6.55 -10.59 -17.58
CA ILE A 131 -5.32 -11.39 -17.64
C ILE A 131 -4.60 -11.40 -16.29
N VAL A 132 -4.55 -10.27 -15.60
CA VAL A 132 -3.94 -10.15 -14.27
C VAL A 132 -4.78 -10.87 -13.21
N ASN A 133 -6.11 -10.79 -13.30
CA ASN A 133 -7.01 -11.56 -12.46
C ASN A 133 -6.76 -13.07 -12.55
N ARG A 134 -6.48 -13.59 -13.76
CA ARG A 134 -6.14 -15.00 -13.97
C ARG A 134 -4.79 -15.37 -13.35
N MET A 135 -3.79 -14.49 -13.47
CA MET A 135 -2.49 -14.69 -12.81
C MET A 135 -2.63 -14.78 -11.30
N LEU A 136 -3.45 -13.89 -10.69
CA LEU A 136 -3.65 -13.84 -9.24
C LEU A 136 -4.38 -15.07 -8.67
N LYS A 137 -5.12 -15.80 -9.49
CA LYS A 137 -5.78 -17.07 -9.08
C LYS A 137 -4.84 -18.27 -9.05
N LYS A 138 -3.62 -18.13 -9.56
CA LYS A 138 -2.62 -19.21 -9.58
C LYS A 138 -2.00 -19.45 -8.19
N LYS A 139 -1.34 -20.59 -8.03
CA LYS A 139 -0.57 -20.88 -6.82
C LYS A 139 0.53 -19.84 -6.62
N PRO A 140 0.96 -19.55 -5.38
CA PRO A 140 1.89 -18.45 -5.08
C PRO A 140 3.16 -18.45 -5.94
N GLU A 141 3.79 -19.60 -6.12
CA GLU A 141 5.03 -19.74 -6.90
C GLU A 141 4.82 -19.41 -8.39
N GLU A 142 3.77 -19.99 -8.99
CA GLU A 142 3.40 -19.75 -10.39
C GLU A 142 2.98 -18.28 -10.58
N ARG A 143 2.20 -17.76 -9.64
CA ARG A 143 1.76 -16.37 -9.64
C ARG A 143 2.93 -15.39 -9.65
N LEU A 144 3.90 -15.54 -8.75
CA LEU A 144 5.07 -14.67 -8.68
C LEU A 144 5.89 -14.70 -9.97
N LYS A 145 6.06 -15.89 -10.57
CA LYS A 145 6.74 -16.05 -11.86
C LYS A 145 6.00 -15.30 -12.97
N LEU A 146 4.70 -15.49 -13.08
CA LEU A 146 3.87 -14.85 -14.11
C LEU A 146 3.88 -13.33 -13.98
N LEU A 147 3.75 -12.80 -12.76
CA LEU A 147 3.81 -11.35 -12.51
C LEU A 147 5.16 -10.77 -12.92
N ARG A 148 6.26 -11.45 -12.59
CA ARG A 148 7.64 -11.02 -12.90
C ARG A 148 7.91 -11.00 -14.41
N GLU A 149 7.40 -11.98 -15.15
CA GLU A 149 7.67 -12.16 -16.58
C GLU A 149 6.69 -11.40 -17.49
N SER A 150 5.62 -10.84 -16.92
CA SER A 150 4.59 -10.15 -17.68
C SER A 150 5.03 -8.75 -18.14
N THR A 151 4.55 -8.36 -19.32
CA THR A 151 4.66 -6.99 -19.84
C THR A 151 3.44 -6.12 -19.52
N ASN A 152 2.40 -6.68 -18.89
CA ASN A 152 1.23 -5.91 -18.49
C ASN A 152 1.58 -4.96 -17.33
N PRO A 153 1.26 -3.66 -17.42
CA PRO A 153 1.62 -2.67 -16.39
C PRO A 153 1.08 -2.99 -15.00
N GLN A 154 -0.13 -3.56 -14.90
CA GLN A 154 -0.71 -3.94 -13.61
C GLN A 154 0.02 -5.15 -12.99
N ALA A 155 0.46 -6.11 -13.80
CA ALA A 155 1.27 -7.23 -13.34
C ALA A 155 2.67 -6.77 -12.90
N GLN A 156 3.29 -5.88 -13.67
CA GLN A 156 4.58 -5.27 -13.31
C GLN A 156 4.49 -4.46 -12.02
N PHE A 157 3.43 -3.70 -11.83
CA PHE A 157 3.14 -3.01 -10.58
C PHE A 157 3.05 -3.98 -9.40
N LEU A 158 2.28 -5.05 -9.51
CA LEU A 158 2.16 -6.06 -8.46
C LEU A 158 3.51 -6.71 -8.12
N TRP A 159 4.30 -7.04 -9.13
CA TRP A 159 5.64 -7.55 -8.92
C TRP A 159 6.52 -6.54 -8.17
N ALA A 160 6.48 -5.26 -8.57
CA ALA A 160 7.29 -4.20 -7.96
C ALA A 160 6.96 -4.04 -6.47
N ILE A 161 5.68 -3.94 -6.09
CA ILE A 161 5.29 -3.77 -4.68
C ILE A 161 5.60 -5.00 -3.81
N LEU A 162 5.47 -6.21 -4.35
CA LEU A 162 5.86 -7.44 -3.65
C LEU A 162 7.37 -7.51 -3.46
N ARG A 163 8.13 -7.26 -4.51
CA ARG A 163 9.60 -7.19 -4.47
C ARG A 163 10.07 -6.18 -3.40
N ASP A 164 9.53 -4.97 -3.42
CA ASP A 164 9.96 -3.90 -2.53
C ASP A 164 9.60 -4.22 -1.06
N SER A 165 8.42 -4.79 -0.81
CA SER A 165 8.03 -5.21 0.54
C SER A 165 8.88 -6.36 1.06
N PHE A 166 9.15 -7.37 0.24
CA PHE A 166 10.01 -8.49 0.62
C PHE A 166 11.46 -8.05 0.82
N HIS A 167 11.97 -7.17 -0.03
CA HIS A 167 13.31 -6.61 0.12
C HIS A 167 13.44 -5.85 1.45
N TYR A 168 12.49 -4.98 1.76
CA TYR A 168 12.47 -4.27 3.04
C TYR A 168 12.49 -5.22 4.23
N ALA A 169 11.57 -6.20 4.24
CA ALA A 169 11.50 -7.19 5.32
C ALA A 169 12.78 -8.01 5.45
N ALA A 170 13.39 -8.42 4.33
CA ALA A 170 14.62 -9.20 4.32
C ALA A 170 15.83 -8.42 4.86
N VAL A 171 15.98 -7.16 4.46
CA VAL A 171 17.09 -6.29 4.93
C VAL A 171 16.99 -6.07 6.44
N HIS A 172 15.78 -5.87 6.95
CA HIS A 172 15.57 -5.57 8.37
C HIS A 172 15.35 -6.79 9.26
N LEU A 173 15.26 -8.00 8.70
CA LEU A 173 14.87 -9.20 9.44
C LEU A 173 15.63 -9.38 10.75
N ALA A 174 16.96 -9.31 10.71
CA ALA A 174 17.80 -9.54 11.89
C ALA A 174 17.63 -8.45 12.97
N GLU A 175 17.26 -7.25 12.57
CA GLU A 175 17.02 -6.10 13.46
C GLU A 175 15.65 -6.19 14.14
N ILE A 176 14.60 -6.46 13.39
CA ILE A 176 13.20 -6.36 13.86
C ILE A 176 12.61 -7.65 14.40
N ALA A 177 13.16 -8.82 14.05
CA ALA A 177 12.62 -10.12 14.41
C ALA A 177 13.74 -11.12 14.74
N GLU A 178 13.38 -12.29 15.27
CA GLU A 178 14.31 -13.40 15.45
C GLU A 178 14.32 -14.32 14.23
N CYS A 179 13.19 -14.45 13.56
CA CYS A 179 13.06 -15.23 12.34
C CYS A 179 11.96 -14.68 11.42
N ALA A 180 11.94 -15.14 10.17
CA ALA A 180 10.95 -14.71 9.18
C ALA A 180 9.50 -14.99 9.62
N ARG A 181 9.27 -16.07 10.36
CA ARG A 181 7.94 -16.42 10.88
C ARG A 181 7.36 -15.33 11.80
N ASP A 182 8.19 -14.63 12.56
CA ASP A 182 7.72 -13.56 13.45
C ASP A 182 7.22 -12.37 12.64
N VAL A 183 7.87 -12.06 11.51
CA VAL A 183 7.41 -11.04 10.57
C VAL A 183 6.09 -11.47 9.92
N ASP A 184 5.99 -12.72 9.45
CA ASP A 184 4.76 -13.26 8.89
C ASP A 184 3.59 -13.15 9.86
N PHE A 185 3.77 -13.53 11.11
CA PHE A 185 2.73 -13.42 12.14
C PHE A 185 2.37 -11.96 12.45
N ALA A 186 3.35 -11.07 12.53
CA ALA A 186 3.09 -9.65 12.73
C ALA A 186 2.24 -9.08 11.58
N MET A 187 2.54 -9.43 10.34
CA MET A 187 1.77 -8.99 9.17
C MET A 187 0.37 -9.61 9.12
N ARG A 188 0.23 -10.90 9.46
CA ARG A 188 -1.09 -11.55 9.52
C ARG A 188 -1.99 -10.93 10.58
N TRP A 189 -1.48 -10.69 11.78
CA TRP A 189 -2.28 -10.20 12.90
C TRP A 189 -2.39 -8.68 12.94
N GLY A 190 -1.35 -7.96 12.52
CA GLY A 190 -1.33 -6.49 12.53
C GLY A 190 -1.92 -5.85 11.27
N PHE A 191 -1.72 -6.47 10.09
CA PHE A 191 -2.18 -5.94 8.80
C PHE A 191 -3.22 -6.82 8.10
N GLY A 192 -3.58 -7.96 8.67
CA GLY A 192 -4.59 -8.86 8.10
C GLY A 192 -4.17 -9.50 6.79
N THR A 193 -2.88 -9.65 6.51
CA THR A 193 -2.38 -10.35 5.33
C THR A 193 -2.54 -11.85 5.50
N SER A 194 -3.13 -12.55 4.53
CA SER A 194 -3.40 -13.99 4.66
C SER A 194 -2.14 -14.85 4.56
N GLN A 195 -1.08 -14.33 3.98
CA GLN A 195 0.16 -15.06 3.71
C GLN A 195 1.34 -14.62 4.59
N GLY A 196 1.19 -13.56 5.37
CA GLY A 196 2.28 -12.96 6.12
C GLY A 196 3.06 -11.93 5.32
#